data_c527813a22d39d195c4af36019881ed5
#
_entry.id   c527813a22d39d195c4af36019881ed5
#
_cell.length_a   1.000
_cell.length_b   1.000
_cell.length_c   1.000
_cell.angle_alpha   90.00
_cell.angle_beta   90.00
_cell.angle_gamma   90.00
#
_symmetry.space_group_name_H-M   'P 1'
#
loop_
_entity.id
_entity.type
_entity.pdbx_description
1 polymer ?
#
loop_
_entity_poly.entity_id
_entity_poly.type
_entity_poly.pdbx_seq_one_letter_code
_entity_poly.pdbx_strand_id
1 'polypeptide(L)'
;MTTESLLRSLTTPGTKNKLQFPRELREQFERDCGFTDEELKIFRLRAKGMSVLQISFAMQTDTELYGTEKVERRIRSIKDKIAAAIE
;
A
#
# COMPACT_ATOMS: atom_id res chain seq x y z
N MET A 1 -4.65 -14.81 -10.51
CA MET A 1 -3.46 -14.73 -9.64
C MET A 1 -3.70 -15.58 -8.41
N THR A 2 -2.74 -16.41 -8.04
CA THR A 2 -2.85 -17.27 -6.87
C THR A 2 -2.39 -16.54 -5.61
N THR A 3 -2.82 -17.02 -4.44
CA THR A 3 -2.37 -16.50 -3.14
C THR A 3 -0.85 -16.54 -3.02
N GLU A 4 -0.27 -17.64 -3.44
CA GLU A 4 1.19 -17.84 -3.41
C GLU A 4 1.90 -16.80 -4.26
N SER A 5 1.37 -16.48 -5.43
CA SER A 5 1.92 -15.48 -6.33
C SER A 5 1.88 -14.08 -5.70
N LEU A 6 0.79 -13.76 -4.99
CA LEU A 6 0.65 -12.48 -4.29
C LEU A 6 1.66 -12.36 -3.14
N LEU A 7 1.82 -13.42 -2.35
CA LEU A 7 2.79 -13.42 -1.25
C LEU A 7 4.21 -13.25 -1.76
N ARG A 8 4.54 -13.93 -2.86
CA ARG A 8 5.85 -13.81 -3.49
C ARG A 8 6.10 -12.37 -3.97
N SER A 9 5.09 -11.74 -4.55
CA SER A 9 5.17 -10.36 -5.01
C SER A 9 5.46 -9.40 -3.87
N LEU A 10 4.86 -9.63 -2.69
CA LEU A 10 5.08 -8.79 -1.51
C LEU A 10 6.47 -8.95 -0.91
N THR A 11 7.10 -10.12 -1.08
CA THR A 11 8.38 -10.43 -0.45
C THR A 11 9.59 -10.30 -1.37
N THR A 12 9.38 -10.21 -2.68
CA THR A 12 10.46 -10.08 -3.66
C THR A 12 11.17 -8.73 -3.51
N PRO A 13 12.51 -8.69 -3.41
CA PRO A 13 13.24 -7.43 -3.21
C PRO A 13 12.95 -6.37 -4.27
N GLY A 14 12.79 -6.76 -5.52
CA GLY A 14 12.51 -5.82 -6.61
C GLY A 14 11.14 -5.18 -6.55
N THR A 15 10.25 -5.69 -5.69
CA THR A 15 8.88 -5.17 -5.53
C THR A 15 8.66 -4.50 -4.18
N LYS A 16 9.74 -4.22 -3.47
CA LYS A 16 9.66 -3.55 -2.16
C LYS A 16 8.89 -2.24 -2.29
N ASN A 17 7.92 -2.04 -1.43
CA ASN A 17 7.04 -0.86 -1.37
C ASN A 17 6.14 -0.67 -2.59
N LYS A 18 6.04 -1.65 -3.49
CA LYS A 18 5.10 -1.60 -4.60
C LYS A 18 3.79 -2.24 -4.20
N LEU A 19 2.69 -1.59 -4.57
CA LEU A 19 1.33 -2.07 -4.28
C LEU A 19 0.52 -2.10 -5.57
N GLN A 20 1.12 -2.62 -6.64
CA GLN A 20 0.50 -2.71 -7.96
C GLN A 20 -0.16 -4.06 -8.13
N PHE A 21 -1.47 -4.06 -8.10
CA PHE A 21 -2.29 -5.26 -8.28
C PHE A 21 -3.34 -4.99 -9.35
N PRO A 22 -3.91 -6.05 -9.96
CA PRO A 22 -5.07 -5.89 -10.84
C PRO A 22 -6.20 -5.15 -10.10
N ARG A 23 -6.97 -4.38 -10.84
CA ARG A 23 -8.05 -3.56 -10.28
C ARG A 23 -9.00 -4.35 -9.38
N GLU A 24 -9.36 -5.56 -9.81
CA GLU A 24 -10.28 -6.41 -9.06
C GLU A 24 -9.72 -6.78 -7.68
N LEU A 25 -8.43 -7.10 -7.61
CA LEU A 25 -7.77 -7.40 -6.36
C LEU A 25 -7.65 -6.17 -5.47
N ARG A 26 -7.38 -5.00 -6.06
CA ARG A 26 -7.30 -3.76 -5.30
C ARG A 26 -8.63 -3.44 -4.62
N GLU A 27 -9.72 -3.58 -5.36
CA GLU A 27 -11.05 -3.35 -4.81
C GLU A 27 -11.40 -4.35 -3.70
N GLN A 28 -11.01 -5.60 -3.89
CA GLN A 28 -11.20 -6.63 -2.87
C GLN A 28 -10.42 -6.31 -1.59
N PHE A 29 -9.16 -5.91 -1.71
CA PHE A 29 -8.34 -5.55 -0.56
C PHE A 29 -8.91 -4.32 0.16
N GLU A 30 -9.40 -3.34 -0.58
CA GLU A 30 -10.00 -2.16 0.02
C GLU A 30 -11.21 -2.52 0.89
N ARG A 31 -11.97 -3.55 0.52
CA ARG A 31 -13.12 -4.00 1.29
C ARG A 31 -12.73 -4.90 2.45
N ASP A 32 -11.76 -5.79 2.23
CA ASP A 32 -11.52 -6.92 3.14
C ASP A 32 -10.39 -6.70 4.15
N CYS A 33 -9.45 -5.81 3.84
CA CYS A 33 -8.27 -5.61 4.71
C CYS A 33 -8.49 -4.65 5.87
N GLY A 34 -9.58 -3.91 5.89
CA GLY A 34 -9.86 -2.98 6.98
C GLY A 34 -8.87 -1.84 7.08
N PHE A 35 -8.46 -1.28 5.95
CA PHE A 35 -7.55 -0.14 5.96
C PHE A 35 -8.16 1.08 6.65
N THR A 36 -7.32 1.83 7.37
CA THR A 36 -7.71 3.14 7.86
C THR A 36 -7.82 4.10 6.68
N ASP A 37 -8.46 5.27 6.89
CA ASP A 37 -8.58 6.27 5.82
C ASP A 37 -7.23 6.67 5.26
N GLU A 38 -6.24 6.83 6.13
CA GLU A 38 -4.88 7.18 5.76
C GLU A 38 -4.24 6.06 4.93
N GLU A 39 -4.36 4.82 5.39
CA GLU A 39 -3.83 3.66 4.67
C GLU A 39 -4.49 3.48 3.31
N LEU A 40 -5.80 3.66 3.24
CA LEU A 40 -6.55 3.54 2.00
C LEU A 40 -6.08 4.57 0.97
N LYS A 41 -5.87 5.80 1.40
CA LYS A 41 -5.37 6.86 0.53
C LYS A 41 -3.98 6.52 -0.02
N ILE A 42 -3.08 6.07 0.84
CA ILE A 42 -1.73 5.68 0.44
C ILE A 42 -1.77 4.49 -0.50
N PHE A 43 -2.61 3.49 -0.21
CA PHE A 43 -2.78 2.31 -1.05
C PHE A 43 -3.19 2.70 -2.46
N ARG A 44 -4.17 3.59 -2.60
CA ARG A 44 -4.65 4.07 -3.90
C ARG A 44 -3.58 4.84 -4.65
N LEU A 45 -2.86 5.72 -3.98
CA LEU A 45 -1.79 6.50 -4.59
C LEU A 45 -0.65 5.59 -5.05
N ARG A 46 -0.26 4.63 -4.23
CA ARG A 46 0.80 3.70 -4.57
C ARG A 46 0.39 2.80 -5.74
N ALA A 47 -0.87 2.40 -5.78
CA ALA A 47 -1.41 1.58 -6.86
C ALA A 47 -1.38 2.31 -8.21
N LYS A 48 -1.40 3.64 -8.19
CA LYS A 48 -1.26 4.46 -9.38
C LYS A 48 0.18 4.60 -9.87
N GLY A 49 1.13 4.05 -9.11
CA GLY A 49 2.54 4.09 -9.46
C GLY A 49 3.32 5.25 -8.86
N MET A 50 2.73 5.99 -7.91
CA MET A 50 3.43 7.10 -7.27
C MET A 50 4.55 6.60 -6.37
N SER A 51 5.68 7.30 -6.38
CA SER A 51 6.80 6.98 -5.51
C SER A 51 6.49 7.37 -4.06
N VAL A 52 7.27 6.82 -3.12
CA VAL A 52 7.12 7.16 -1.70
C VAL A 52 7.25 8.67 -1.50
N LEU A 53 8.20 9.32 -2.18
CA LEU A 53 8.39 10.76 -2.07
C LEU A 53 7.17 11.54 -2.59
N GLN A 54 6.62 11.13 -3.73
CA GLN A 54 5.42 11.75 -4.29
C GLN A 54 4.23 11.58 -3.35
N ILE A 55 4.07 10.42 -2.74
CA ILE A 55 3.00 10.16 -1.78
C ILE A 55 3.17 11.06 -0.55
N SER A 56 4.39 11.23 -0.06
CA SER A 56 4.63 12.08 1.11
C SER A 56 4.19 13.53 0.83
N PHE A 57 4.48 14.05 -0.35
CA PHE A 57 4.01 15.38 -0.75
C PHE A 57 2.48 15.45 -0.86
N ALA A 58 1.87 14.41 -1.43
CA ALA A 58 0.42 14.36 -1.58
C ALA A 58 -0.32 14.28 -0.24
N MET A 59 0.30 13.66 0.76
CA MET A 59 -0.30 13.50 2.08
C MET A 59 -0.03 14.68 3.01
N GLN A 60 0.93 15.52 2.66
CA GLN A 60 1.31 16.66 3.48
C GLN A 60 0.21 17.72 3.51
N THR A 61 -0.04 18.30 4.69
CA THR A 61 -1.00 19.38 4.86
C THR A 61 -0.30 20.62 5.42
N ASP A 62 -1.01 21.77 5.45
CA ASP A 62 -0.47 23.01 6.01
C ASP A 62 -0.11 22.90 7.48
N THR A 63 -0.78 21.98 8.20
CA THR A 63 -0.62 21.84 9.64
C THR A 63 0.17 20.58 10.02
N GLU A 64 0.44 19.68 9.09
CA GLU A 64 1.08 18.41 9.39
C GLU A 64 2.10 18.05 8.32
N LEU A 65 3.33 17.75 8.76
CA LEU A 65 4.38 17.24 7.89
C LEU A 65 4.22 15.73 7.74
N TYR A 66 4.33 15.26 6.52
CA TYR A 66 4.19 13.83 6.23
C TYR A 66 5.47 13.33 5.53
N GLY A 67 6.41 12.82 6.32
CA GLY A 67 7.70 12.36 5.82
C GLY A 67 7.64 11.02 5.10
N THR A 68 8.68 10.72 4.33
CA THR A 68 8.79 9.44 3.61
C THR A 68 8.81 8.24 4.55
N GLU A 69 9.41 8.39 5.72
CA GLU A 69 9.44 7.33 6.73
C GLU A 69 8.03 6.95 7.19
N LYS A 70 7.17 7.94 7.34
CA LYS A 70 5.78 7.70 7.73
C LYS A 70 5.04 6.97 6.61
N VAL A 71 5.27 7.34 5.35
CA VAL A 71 4.69 6.65 4.19
C VAL A 71 5.15 5.20 4.15
N GLU A 72 6.44 4.96 4.32
CA GLU A 72 6.99 3.59 4.31
C GLU A 72 6.40 2.74 5.42
N ARG A 73 6.23 3.32 6.61
CA ARG A 73 5.62 2.63 7.74
C ARG A 73 4.18 2.23 7.44
N ARG A 74 3.42 3.14 6.82
CA ARG A 74 2.04 2.84 6.43
C ARG A 74 1.96 1.79 5.33
N ILE A 75 2.89 1.84 4.38
CA ILE A 75 2.96 0.81 3.32
C ILE A 75 3.24 -0.56 3.94
N ARG A 76 4.13 -0.63 4.92
CA ARG A 76 4.41 -1.89 5.63
C ARG A 76 3.16 -2.42 6.31
N SER A 77 2.43 -1.55 7.00
CA SER A 77 1.16 -1.91 7.64
C SER A 77 0.14 -2.42 6.62
N ILE A 78 0.04 -1.76 5.47
CA ILE A 78 -0.85 -2.18 4.38
C ILE A 78 -0.48 -3.57 3.89
N LYS A 79 0.80 -3.82 3.67
CA LYS A 79 1.29 -5.14 3.23
C LYS A 79 0.99 -6.24 4.25
N ASP A 80 1.16 -5.94 5.53
CA ASP A 80 0.86 -6.88 6.61
C ASP A 80 -0.62 -7.24 6.61
N LYS A 81 -1.50 -6.25 6.43
CA LYS A 81 -2.94 -6.47 6.36
C LYS A 81 -3.34 -7.29 5.14
N ILE A 82 -2.72 -7.03 4.00
CA ILE A 82 -2.96 -7.81 2.78
C ILE A 82 -2.53 -9.26 2.99
N ALA A 83 -1.35 -9.47 3.54
CA ALA A 83 -0.84 -10.82 3.82
C ALA A 83 -1.78 -11.58 4.75
N ALA A 84 -2.28 -10.93 5.80
CA ALA A 84 -3.23 -11.54 6.73
C ALA A 84 -4.56 -11.87 6.04
N ALA A 85 -5.02 -11.05 5.12
CA ALA A 85 -6.26 -11.29 4.39
C ALA A 85 -6.15 -12.43 3.39
N ILE A 86 -4.94 -12.70 2.87
CA ILE A 86 -4.70 -13.78 1.92
C ILE A 86 -4.56 -15.14 2.63
N GLU A 87 -4.05 -15.12 3.83
CA GLU A 87 -3.94 -16.34 4.64
C GLU A 87 -5.32 -16.85 5.06
#